data_1d814a13b2f81189e34abc462709309a
#
_entry.id   1d814a13b2f81189e34abc462709309a
#
_cell.length_a   1.000
_cell.length_b   1.000
_cell.length_c   1.000
_cell.angle_alpha   90.00
_cell.angle_beta   90.00
_cell.angle_gamma   90.00
#
_symmetry.space_group_name_H-M   'P 1'
#
loop_
_entity.id
_entity.type
_entity.pdbx_description
1 polymer ?
#
loop_
_entity_poly.entity_id
_entity_poly.type
_entity_poly.pdbx_seq_one_letter_code
_entity_poly.pdbx_strand_id
1 'polypeptide(L)'
;MRKLFLLMTLLAVMCLTAGCEEEEKTTKVYAELEEAPTLPTFQLEEEEVAEEELILPSAYNYIEENRMPMLRNQGDTNSCWAFAALSALESSMDEEAEGPYSADHLIHHNPFEKQFENGGSYVVTMAYLLAWKGPVAEIDDPFDGESPEALNEIVHVQEIRQSEPKDYEAIKRFVYLYGGVESALYVDFQDALTESSYYNGTHNSYCYPGEEISNHDVVIVGWDNNYPAENFVGDVTQDGAFLCLNSWGEAFGNAGTFYVSYEDVNIGGYGVTYSRIDGSDNYDRIFQSDLCGYTAQIGYQQDSAWFANVYTAEEALQVRAVGFYATGANSEYEIYMIPTFQDENSFVFKRLIAAGELEDAGFYTIDFSEPVNVEAGDDFAVVVKIITENAEYPVAIECPVEGLSENADISDGRGYLSLQGNRWEHVEATKEYNICLKAYADLQ
;
A
#
# COMPACT_ATOMS: atom_id res chain seq x y z
N MET A 1 -31.50 -30.70 -40.13
CA MET A 1 -32.48 -31.81 -40.22
C MET A 1 -32.24 -32.74 -39.06
N ARG A 2 -33.29 -32.89 -38.25
CA ARG A 2 -33.69 -34.02 -37.39
C ARG A 2 -32.65 -34.52 -36.38
N LYS A 3 -32.81 -34.25 -35.05
CA LYS A 3 -33.76 -34.80 -34.05
C LYS A 3 -33.63 -36.33 -33.87
N LEU A 4 -33.32 -36.82 -32.63
CA LEU A 4 -34.19 -37.59 -31.73
C LEU A 4 -33.32 -38.15 -30.58
N PHE A 5 -33.51 -37.82 -29.31
CA PHE A 5 -34.35 -38.35 -28.21
C PHE A 5 -34.43 -39.88 -28.10
N LEU A 6 -34.10 -40.44 -26.91
CA LEU A 6 -34.82 -41.40 -26.06
C LEU A 6 -33.84 -41.95 -25.00
N LEU A 7 -33.96 -41.81 -23.74
CA LEU A 7 -34.87 -42.10 -22.61
C LEU A 7 -35.04 -43.59 -22.28
N MET A 8 -34.86 -43.86 -20.94
CA MET A 8 -35.37 -44.96 -20.09
C MET A 8 -34.75 -46.38 -20.25
N THR A 9 -34.58 -47.22 -19.24
CA THR A 9 -35.19 -47.44 -17.92
C THR A 9 -34.42 -48.46 -17.07
N LEU A 10 -34.57 -48.37 -15.76
CA LEU A 10 -34.38 -49.33 -14.69
C LEU A 10 -34.55 -50.82 -15.04
N LEU A 11 -33.82 -51.71 -14.37
CA LEU A 11 -34.37 -52.86 -13.63
C LEU A 11 -33.40 -53.41 -12.56
N ALA A 12 -33.89 -53.56 -11.35
CA ALA A 12 -33.30 -54.29 -10.26
C ALA A 12 -33.60 -55.78 -10.36
N VAL A 13 -32.63 -56.62 -10.00
CA VAL A 13 -32.95 -58.02 -9.61
C VAL A 13 -32.09 -58.36 -8.40
N MET A 14 -32.77 -58.69 -7.29
CA MET A 14 -32.27 -59.38 -6.12
C MET A 14 -31.93 -60.82 -6.44
N CYS A 15 -30.87 -61.34 -5.81
CA CYS A 15 -30.82 -62.74 -5.36
C CYS A 15 -30.01 -62.89 -4.09
N LEU A 16 -30.70 -63.42 -3.10
CA LEU A 16 -30.16 -63.89 -1.81
C LEU A 16 -29.31 -65.15 -1.96
N THR A 17 -28.21 -65.24 -1.21
CA THR A 17 -27.78 -66.51 -0.60
C THR A 17 -27.14 -66.22 0.73
N ALA A 18 -27.60 -66.94 1.72
CA ALA A 18 -27.21 -66.94 3.13
C ALA A 18 -25.83 -67.58 3.34
N GLY A 19 -25.06 -66.99 4.22
CA GLY A 19 -23.89 -67.63 4.86
C GLY A 19 -23.69 -66.99 6.21
N CYS A 20 -23.99 -67.77 7.25
CA CYS A 20 -23.67 -67.44 8.65
C CYS A 20 -22.18 -67.39 8.86
N GLU A 21 -21.67 -66.31 9.45
CA GLU A 21 -20.44 -66.29 10.22
C GLU A 21 -20.61 -65.37 11.43
N GLU A 22 -20.06 -65.78 12.56
CA GLU A 22 -20.30 -65.34 13.93
C GLU A 22 -19.94 -63.86 14.14
N GLU A 23 -20.83 -63.14 14.78
CA GLU A 23 -20.57 -61.83 15.37
C GLU A 23 -19.70 -61.99 16.64
N GLU A 24 -18.43 -61.63 16.53
CA GLU A 24 -17.63 -61.28 17.72
C GLU A 24 -18.13 -59.91 18.26
N LYS A 25 -18.86 -59.98 19.37
CA LYS A 25 -19.26 -58.81 20.17
C LYS A 25 -18.02 -58.20 20.83
N THR A 26 -17.40 -57.19 20.17
CA THR A 26 -16.48 -56.32 20.86
C THR A 26 -17.30 -55.33 21.72
N THR A 27 -17.29 -55.61 23.02
CA THR A 27 -17.81 -54.69 24.04
C THR A 27 -16.93 -53.47 24.09
N LYS A 28 -17.42 -52.36 23.51
CA LYS A 28 -16.77 -51.04 23.69
C LYS A 28 -16.99 -50.64 25.14
N VAL A 29 -15.94 -50.70 25.95
CA VAL A 29 -15.88 -50.07 27.26
C VAL A 29 -15.72 -48.56 27.02
N TYR A 30 -16.78 -47.80 27.22
CA TYR A 30 -16.69 -46.37 27.37
C TYR A 30 -16.13 -46.08 28.75
N ALA A 31 -14.89 -45.63 28.85
CA ALA A 31 -14.44 -44.98 30.07
C ALA A 31 -15.27 -43.70 30.27
N GLU A 32 -15.87 -43.55 31.41
CA GLU A 32 -16.45 -42.29 31.86
C GLU A 32 -15.30 -41.27 31.91
N LEU A 33 -15.35 -40.26 31.04
CA LEU A 33 -14.46 -39.13 31.11
C LEU A 33 -14.89 -38.33 32.35
N GLU A 34 -14.05 -38.32 33.38
CA GLU A 34 -14.17 -37.33 34.44
C GLU A 34 -14.10 -35.93 33.81
N GLU A 35 -15.03 -35.06 34.19
CA GLU A 35 -15.04 -33.66 33.75
C GLU A 35 -13.68 -33.02 34.07
N ALA A 36 -13.01 -32.52 33.04
CA ALA A 36 -11.77 -31.77 33.21
C ALA A 36 -12.05 -30.57 34.14
N PRO A 37 -11.14 -30.29 35.11
CA PRO A 37 -11.31 -29.13 35.97
C PRO A 37 -11.40 -27.88 35.12
N THR A 38 -12.48 -27.12 35.29
CA THR A 38 -12.63 -25.79 34.68
C THR A 38 -11.47 -24.92 35.10
N LEU A 39 -10.63 -24.58 34.15
CA LEU A 39 -9.60 -23.55 34.35
C LEU A 39 -10.30 -22.23 34.75
N PRO A 40 -9.78 -21.50 35.72
CA PRO A 40 -10.34 -20.19 36.04
C PRO A 40 -10.29 -19.31 34.80
N THR A 41 -11.44 -18.82 34.39
CA THR A 41 -11.52 -17.79 33.35
C THR A 41 -10.91 -16.53 33.96
N PHE A 42 -9.70 -16.20 33.53
CA PHE A 42 -9.18 -14.85 33.73
C PHE A 42 -10.02 -13.93 32.85
N GLN A 43 -10.91 -13.18 33.46
CA GLN A 43 -11.44 -11.98 32.84
C GLN A 43 -10.29 -10.99 32.85
N LEU A 44 -9.66 -10.79 31.67
CA LEU A 44 -8.97 -9.55 31.39
C LEU A 44 -10.07 -8.50 31.46
N GLU A 45 -10.01 -7.61 32.46
CA GLU A 45 -10.72 -6.35 32.37
C GLU A 45 -10.04 -5.61 31.19
N GLU A 46 -10.65 -5.67 30.02
CA GLU A 46 -10.38 -4.73 28.95
C GLU A 46 -10.80 -3.38 29.53
N GLU A 47 -9.84 -2.58 29.96
CA GLU A 47 -10.04 -1.14 30.06
C GLU A 47 -10.38 -0.70 28.61
N GLU A 48 -11.66 -0.50 28.33
CA GLU A 48 -12.09 0.28 27.18
C GLU A 48 -11.47 1.68 27.37
N VAL A 49 -10.27 1.89 26.83
CA VAL A 49 -9.77 3.23 26.52
C VAL A 49 -10.71 3.72 25.44
N ALA A 50 -11.68 4.56 25.81
CA ALA A 50 -12.52 5.23 24.84
C ALA A 50 -11.58 5.98 23.89
N GLU A 51 -11.49 5.54 22.63
CA GLU A 51 -10.84 6.31 21.58
C GLU A 51 -11.58 7.65 21.52
N GLU A 52 -10.89 8.74 21.85
CA GLU A 52 -11.45 10.07 21.65
C GLU A 52 -11.65 10.23 20.14
N GLU A 53 -12.90 10.34 19.71
CA GLU A 53 -13.27 10.57 18.32
C GLU A 53 -12.53 11.81 17.82
N LEU A 54 -11.67 11.65 16.80
CA LEU A 54 -10.92 12.75 16.20
C LEU A 54 -11.89 13.72 15.52
N ILE A 55 -12.07 14.90 16.09
CA ILE A 55 -12.91 15.96 15.54
C ILE A 55 -12.03 16.92 14.73
N LEU A 56 -12.12 16.84 13.40
CA LEU A 56 -11.39 17.74 12.51
C LEU A 56 -11.98 19.16 12.54
N PRO A 57 -11.14 20.22 12.50
CA PRO A 57 -11.62 21.60 12.41
C PRO A 57 -12.29 21.86 11.06
N SER A 58 -13.11 22.91 10.99
CA SER A 58 -13.75 23.32 9.74
C SER A 58 -12.78 23.85 8.68
N ALA A 59 -11.60 24.31 9.09
CA ALA A 59 -10.48 24.71 8.25
C ALA A 59 -9.16 24.39 8.93
N TYR A 60 -8.16 24.02 8.13
CA TYR A 60 -6.80 23.71 8.57
C TYR A 60 -5.84 23.87 7.41
N ASN A 61 -4.65 24.42 7.61
CA ASN A 61 -3.65 24.49 6.55
C ASN A 61 -2.23 24.62 7.08
N TYR A 62 -1.26 24.13 6.32
CA TYR A 62 0.15 24.12 6.67
C TYR A 62 0.82 25.51 6.67
N ILE A 63 0.22 26.50 6.00
CA ILE A 63 0.73 27.89 6.02
C ILE A 63 0.59 28.45 7.44
N GLU A 64 -0.57 28.27 8.07
CA GLU A 64 -0.84 28.73 9.44
C GLU A 64 -0.08 27.91 10.48
N GLU A 65 0.12 26.60 10.23
CA GLU A 65 0.84 25.71 11.11
C GLU A 65 2.38 25.76 10.95
N ASN A 66 2.88 26.55 9.99
CA ASN A 66 4.31 26.64 9.63
C ASN A 66 4.93 25.26 9.27
N ARG A 67 4.17 24.41 8.55
CA ARG A 67 4.55 23.05 8.13
C ARG A 67 4.70 22.89 6.62
N MET A 68 4.71 24.01 5.85
CA MET A 68 4.83 23.93 4.39
C MET A 68 6.16 23.30 3.98
N PRO A 69 6.16 22.27 3.13
CA PRO A 69 7.37 21.76 2.52
C PRO A 69 8.01 22.82 1.63
N MET A 70 9.26 22.57 1.19
CA MET A 70 9.95 23.49 0.31
C MET A 70 9.19 23.66 -1.01
N LEU A 71 8.97 24.91 -1.38
CA LEU A 71 8.34 25.24 -2.66
C LEU A 71 9.33 25.00 -3.81
N ARG A 72 8.92 24.22 -4.80
CA ARG A 72 9.74 23.82 -5.94
C ARG A 72 9.13 24.19 -7.28
N ASN A 73 9.94 24.06 -8.33
CA ASN A 73 9.52 24.31 -9.71
C ASN A 73 10.02 23.20 -10.62
N GLN A 74 9.10 22.40 -11.18
CA GLN A 74 9.40 21.34 -12.13
C GLN A 74 9.84 21.85 -13.51
N GLY A 75 9.74 23.16 -13.78
CA GLY A 75 10.01 23.73 -15.10
C GLY A 75 9.07 23.19 -16.18
N ASP A 76 9.60 23.01 -17.40
CA ASP A 76 8.86 22.52 -18.57
C ASP A 76 8.86 20.97 -18.68
N THR A 77 8.98 20.25 -17.55
CA THR A 77 9.03 18.80 -17.53
C THR A 77 7.68 18.19 -17.15
N ASN A 78 7.47 16.89 -17.40
CA ASN A 78 6.30 16.13 -16.98
C ASN A 78 6.53 15.40 -15.65
N SER A 79 7.26 16.03 -14.71
CA SER A 79 7.69 15.43 -13.45
C SER A 79 6.84 15.84 -12.23
N CYS A 80 5.64 16.41 -12.42
CA CYS A 80 4.74 16.81 -11.34
C CYS A 80 4.53 15.72 -10.28
N TRP A 81 4.41 14.47 -10.71
CA TRP A 81 4.25 13.29 -9.86
C TRP A 81 5.43 13.11 -8.87
N ALA A 82 6.67 13.29 -9.33
CA ALA A 82 7.84 13.17 -8.48
C ALA A 82 7.93 14.32 -7.47
N PHE A 83 7.65 15.57 -7.93
CA PHE A 83 7.65 16.73 -7.04
C PHE A 83 6.51 16.67 -6.02
N ALA A 84 5.31 16.25 -6.42
CA ALA A 84 4.18 16.13 -5.50
C ALA A 84 4.44 15.06 -4.44
N ALA A 85 4.87 13.85 -4.83
CA ALA A 85 5.19 12.77 -3.92
C ALA A 85 6.29 13.14 -2.90
N LEU A 86 7.40 13.73 -3.38
CA LEU A 86 8.48 14.14 -2.49
C LEU A 86 8.08 15.30 -1.57
N SER A 87 7.25 16.26 -2.04
CA SER A 87 6.72 17.32 -1.18
C SER A 87 5.74 16.78 -0.14
N ALA A 88 4.93 15.75 -0.47
CA ALA A 88 4.11 15.06 0.52
C ALA A 88 4.97 14.36 1.57
N LEU A 89 6.01 13.62 1.14
CA LEU A 89 6.98 12.96 2.03
C LEU A 89 7.66 13.96 2.98
N GLU A 90 8.19 15.06 2.46
CA GLU A 90 8.85 16.10 3.24
C GLU A 90 7.93 16.74 4.28
N SER A 91 6.66 16.94 3.94
CA SER A 91 5.68 17.52 4.87
C SER A 91 5.28 16.58 6.02
N SER A 92 5.60 15.29 5.90
CA SER A 92 5.35 14.26 6.92
C SER A 92 6.51 14.12 7.90
N MET A 93 7.62 14.83 7.67
CA MET A 93 8.81 14.74 8.49
C MET A 93 8.89 15.87 9.51
N ASP A 94 9.66 15.66 10.58
CA ASP A 94 9.96 16.70 11.55
C ASP A 94 10.85 17.80 10.97
N GLU A 95 10.80 19.02 11.55
CA GLU A 95 11.56 20.20 11.09
C GLU A 95 13.09 20.00 11.03
N GLU A 96 13.64 18.99 11.71
CA GLU A 96 15.08 18.68 11.74
C GLU A 96 15.49 17.70 10.62
N ALA A 97 14.57 17.25 9.80
CA ALA A 97 14.86 16.25 8.77
C ALA A 97 15.68 16.79 7.60
N GLU A 98 16.55 15.94 7.05
CA GLU A 98 17.42 16.26 5.93
C GLU A 98 16.63 16.28 4.61
N GLY A 99 15.92 17.37 4.31
CA GLY A 99 15.28 17.63 3.01
C GLY A 99 15.85 18.91 2.38
N PRO A 100 15.55 19.22 1.14
CA PRO A 100 14.67 18.56 0.17
C PRO A 100 15.27 17.31 -0.49
N TYR A 101 14.40 16.45 -1.04
CA TYR A 101 14.80 15.21 -1.71
C TYR A 101 14.88 15.39 -3.23
N SER A 102 15.80 14.64 -3.87
CA SER A 102 16.04 14.72 -5.30
C SER A 102 14.90 14.12 -6.13
N ALA A 103 14.28 14.96 -6.97
CA ALA A 103 13.35 14.50 -7.99
C ALA A 103 14.09 13.81 -9.16
N ASP A 104 15.32 14.26 -9.51
CA ASP A 104 16.11 13.62 -10.55
C ASP A 104 16.46 12.18 -10.20
N HIS A 105 16.88 11.92 -8.95
CA HIS A 105 17.19 10.57 -8.53
C HIS A 105 15.96 9.65 -8.61
N LEU A 106 14.81 10.10 -8.16
CA LEU A 106 13.57 9.34 -8.28
C LEU A 106 13.22 9.03 -9.75
N ILE A 107 13.36 10.00 -10.65
CA ILE A 107 13.07 9.86 -12.09
C ILE A 107 14.02 8.87 -12.75
N HIS A 108 15.32 8.93 -12.42
CA HIS A 108 16.36 8.16 -13.10
C HIS A 108 16.64 6.79 -12.49
N HIS A 109 16.46 6.62 -11.16
CA HIS A 109 16.85 5.40 -10.42
C HIS A 109 15.68 4.64 -9.79
N ASN A 110 14.46 4.82 -10.33
CA ASN A 110 13.31 4.03 -9.89
C ASN A 110 13.44 2.56 -10.33
N PRO A 111 12.79 1.62 -9.61
CA PRO A 111 12.95 0.18 -9.88
C PRO A 111 12.29 -0.31 -11.17
N PHE A 112 11.54 0.52 -11.87
CA PHE A 112 10.96 0.18 -13.17
C PHE A 112 11.98 0.24 -14.32
N GLU A 113 13.22 0.68 -14.03
CA GLU A 113 14.31 0.84 -15.01
C GLU A 113 13.88 1.65 -16.24
N LYS A 114 13.00 2.63 -16.04
CA LYS A 114 12.40 3.44 -17.07
C LYS A 114 12.40 4.91 -16.67
N GLN A 115 12.76 5.77 -17.58
CA GLN A 115 12.53 7.21 -17.44
C GLN A 115 11.10 7.49 -17.89
N PHE A 116 10.30 8.06 -17.01
CA PHE A 116 8.91 8.40 -17.32
C PHE A 116 8.85 9.78 -17.97
N GLU A 117 9.37 9.87 -19.22
CA GLU A 117 9.42 11.12 -19.99
C GLU A 117 8.04 11.75 -20.24
N ASN A 118 6.99 10.90 -20.25
CA ASN A 118 5.60 11.31 -20.46
C ASN A 118 4.78 11.39 -19.15
N GLY A 119 5.45 11.47 -18.00
CA GLY A 119 4.84 11.44 -16.68
C GLY A 119 4.88 10.06 -16.03
N GLY A 120 4.97 10.05 -14.70
CA GLY A 120 4.87 8.87 -13.83
C GLY A 120 3.60 8.92 -12.98
N SER A 121 3.65 8.28 -11.82
CA SER A 121 2.55 8.28 -10.86
C SER A 121 3.07 7.94 -9.46
N TYR A 122 2.23 8.12 -8.45
CA TYR A 122 2.53 7.71 -7.07
C TYR A 122 3.01 6.24 -6.94
N VAL A 123 2.57 5.35 -7.84
CA VAL A 123 3.02 3.93 -7.84
C VAL A 123 4.53 3.84 -8.03
N VAL A 124 5.11 4.66 -8.91
CA VAL A 124 6.57 4.69 -9.16
C VAL A 124 7.31 5.18 -7.93
N THR A 125 6.80 6.23 -7.28
CA THR A 125 7.41 6.77 -6.05
C THR A 125 7.30 5.78 -4.89
N MET A 126 6.13 5.15 -4.69
CA MET A 126 5.97 4.12 -3.66
C MET A 126 6.97 2.98 -3.85
N ALA A 127 7.10 2.46 -5.06
CA ALA A 127 8.06 1.39 -5.37
C ALA A 127 9.51 1.82 -5.09
N TYR A 128 9.90 3.02 -5.51
CA TYR A 128 11.23 3.59 -5.28
C TYR A 128 11.57 3.69 -3.79
N LEU A 129 10.67 4.22 -2.99
CA LEU A 129 10.85 4.40 -1.55
C LEU A 129 10.85 3.06 -0.80
N LEU A 130 9.90 2.18 -1.10
CA LEU A 130 9.73 0.89 -0.44
C LEU A 130 10.78 -0.16 -0.84
N ALA A 131 11.45 0.03 -1.99
CA ALA A 131 12.57 -0.80 -2.41
C ALA A 131 13.94 -0.32 -1.89
N TRP A 132 13.98 0.75 -1.07
CA TRP A 132 15.19 1.41 -0.58
C TRP A 132 16.12 1.90 -1.71
N LYS A 133 15.50 2.44 -2.78
CA LYS A 133 16.23 3.09 -3.87
C LYS A 133 16.49 4.57 -3.59
N GLY A 134 15.88 5.12 -2.57
CA GLY A 134 15.97 6.48 -2.06
C GLY A 134 14.95 6.70 -0.93
N PRO A 135 14.71 7.96 -0.52
CA PRO A 135 15.11 9.20 -1.18
C PRO A 135 16.57 9.59 -0.90
N VAL A 136 17.14 10.38 -1.79
CA VAL A 136 18.44 11.02 -1.61
C VAL A 136 18.30 12.53 -1.49
N ALA A 137 19.29 13.22 -0.88
CA ALA A 137 19.23 14.66 -0.73
C ALA A 137 19.37 15.38 -2.07
N GLU A 138 18.58 16.43 -2.32
CA GLU A 138 18.67 17.24 -3.54
C GLU A 138 20.01 17.98 -3.69
N ILE A 139 20.71 18.25 -2.58
CA ILE A 139 22.04 18.86 -2.63
C ILE A 139 23.08 17.93 -3.27
N ASP A 140 22.90 16.61 -3.18
CA ASP A 140 23.80 15.61 -3.76
C ASP A 140 23.39 15.22 -5.19
N ASP A 141 22.15 15.47 -5.56
CA ASP A 141 21.58 15.22 -6.89
C ASP A 141 20.54 16.30 -7.26
N PRO A 142 20.98 17.51 -7.66
CA PRO A 142 20.12 18.62 -8.04
C PRO A 142 19.28 18.31 -9.28
N PHE A 143 18.10 18.93 -9.39
CA PHE A 143 17.21 18.78 -10.53
C PHE A 143 17.79 19.49 -11.79
N ASP A 144 18.62 18.79 -12.55
CA ASP A 144 19.28 19.29 -13.76
C ASP A 144 19.23 18.30 -14.96
N GLY A 145 18.61 17.13 -14.78
CA GLY A 145 18.43 16.09 -15.78
C GLY A 145 19.59 15.10 -15.88
N GLU A 146 20.58 15.18 -14.97
CA GLU A 146 21.70 14.24 -14.86
C GLU A 146 21.76 13.72 -13.43
N SER A 147 21.69 12.40 -13.20
CA SER A 147 21.67 11.81 -11.87
C SER A 147 22.81 10.81 -11.65
N PRO A 148 23.60 10.92 -10.54
CA PRO A 148 24.66 9.97 -10.21
C PRO A 148 24.12 8.58 -9.85
N GLU A 149 24.83 7.51 -10.27
CA GLU A 149 24.41 6.13 -10.00
C GLU A 149 24.63 5.63 -8.56
N ALA A 150 25.44 6.30 -7.76
CA ALA A 150 25.90 5.76 -6.47
C ALA A 150 25.62 6.74 -5.32
N LEU A 151 24.35 6.97 -5.05
CA LEU A 151 23.89 7.67 -3.86
C LEU A 151 23.15 6.70 -2.94
N ASN A 152 23.23 6.96 -1.63
CA ASN A 152 22.52 6.17 -0.64
C ASN A 152 21.25 6.89 -0.22
N GLU A 153 20.23 6.11 0.08
CA GLU A 153 19.02 6.56 0.75
C GLU A 153 19.34 7.14 2.14
N ILE A 154 18.62 8.18 2.52
CA ILE A 154 18.84 8.85 3.80
C ILE A 154 17.73 8.59 4.82
N VAL A 155 16.58 8.11 4.37
CA VAL A 155 15.49 7.64 5.22
C VAL A 155 14.85 6.41 4.58
N HIS A 156 14.17 5.61 5.41
CA HIS A 156 13.33 4.50 4.97
C HIS A 156 11.86 4.82 5.22
N VAL A 157 11.05 4.77 4.18
CA VAL A 157 9.59 4.85 4.30
C VAL A 157 9.07 3.47 4.72
N GLN A 158 8.36 3.42 5.85
CA GLN A 158 7.86 2.18 6.45
C GLN A 158 6.34 2.07 6.44
N GLU A 159 5.63 3.18 6.25
CA GLU A 159 4.18 3.17 6.16
C GLU A 159 3.69 4.25 5.20
N ILE A 160 2.82 3.85 4.28
CA ILE A 160 2.15 4.72 3.32
C ILE A 160 0.66 4.44 3.41
N ARG A 161 -0.16 5.48 3.56
CA ARG A 161 -1.62 5.35 3.57
C ARG A 161 -2.22 5.87 2.29
N GLN A 162 -3.28 5.20 1.86
CA GLN A 162 -4.04 5.55 0.67
C GLN A 162 -5.51 5.74 1.02
N SER A 163 -6.11 6.83 0.53
CA SER A 163 -7.55 7.03 0.68
C SER A 163 -8.33 6.29 -0.40
N GLU A 164 -9.55 5.88 -0.06
CA GLU A 164 -10.52 5.52 -1.08
C GLU A 164 -10.86 6.73 -1.98
N PRO A 165 -11.24 6.50 -3.25
CA PRO A 165 -11.60 7.59 -4.15
C PRO A 165 -12.70 8.48 -3.57
N LYS A 166 -12.42 9.80 -3.50
CA LYS A 166 -13.34 10.84 -2.98
C LYS A 166 -13.66 10.73 -1.48
N ASP A 167 -12.89 9.95 -0.73
CA ASP A 167 -13.00 9.99 0.73
C ASP A 167 -12.27 11.22 1.29
N TYR A 168 -12.96 12.35 1.27
CA TYR A 168 -12.42 13.62 1.72
C TYR A 168 -12.18 13.67 3.23
N GLU A 169 -12.91 12.88 4.01
CA GLU A 169 -12.67 12.81 5.45
C GLU A 169 -11.38 12.05 5.76
N ALA A 170 -11.09 10.95 5.07
CA ALA A 170 -9.79 10.28 5.16
C ALA A 170 -8.65 11.21 4.70
N ILE A 171 -8.80 11.91 3.57
CA ILE A 171 -7.80 12.87 3.08
C ILE A 171 -7.53 13.97 4.12
N LYS A 172 -8.56 14.57 4.71
CA LYS A 172 -8.40 15.58 5.76
C LYS A 172 -7.73 15.02 7.00
N ARG A 173 -8.11 13.80 7.41
CA ARG A 173 -7.47 13.09 8.52
C ARG A 173 -5.98 12.86 8.26
N PHE A 174 -5.60 12.45 7.06
CA PHE A 174 -4.20 12.27 6.65
C PHE A 174 -3.41 13.58 6.72
N VAL A 175 -3.94 14.66 6.14
CA VAL A 175 -3.32 16.00 6.20
C VAL A 175 -3.14 16.45 7.66
N TYR A 176 -4.10 16.16 8.52
CA TYR A 176 -4.06 16.60 9.92
C TYR A 176 -3.07 15.81 10.76
N LEU A 177 -3.05 14.47 10.61
CA LEU A 177 -2.29 13.57 11.46
C LEU A 177 -0.87 13.30 10.97
N TYR A 178 -0.67 13.20 9.66
CA TYR A 178 0.58 12.70 9.10
C TYR A 178 1.31 13.78 8.30
N GLY A 179 0.86 14.05 7.11
CA GLY A 179 1.53 14.95 6.18
C GLY A 179 0.63 15.36 5.02
N GLY A 180 1.17 16.12 4.08
CA GLY A 180 0.48 16.44 2.84
C GLY A 180 0.04 15.18 2.10
N VAL A 181 -1.04 15.31 1.35
CA VAL A 181 -1.62 14.19 0.60
C VAL A 181 -1.44 14.46 -0.89
N GLU A 182 -0.65 13.61 -1.56
CA GLU A 182 -0.56 13.62 -3.02
C GLU A 182 -1.91 13.26 -3.63
N SER A 183 -2.34 14.04 -4.62
CA SER A 183 -3.58 13.84 -5.38
C SER A 183 -3.44 14.42 -6.76
N ALA A 184 -4.42 14.20 -7.64
CA ALA A 184 -4.32 14.62 -9.03
C ALA A 184 -5.48 15.50 -9.49
N LEU A 185 -5.19 16.27 -10.53
CA LEU A 185 -6.10 17.16 -11.23
C LEU A 185 -6.01 16.97 -12.75
N TYR A 186 -7.05 17.36 -13.46
CA TYR A 186 -6.92 17.74 -14.86
C TYR A 186 -6.56 19.22 -14.94
N VAL A 187 -5.52 19.56 -15.67
CA VAL A 187 -5.16 20.96 -15.95
C VAL A 187 -5.08 21.20 -17.45
N ASP A 188 -5.70 22.30 -17.89
CA ASP A 188 -5.70 22.74 -19.29
C ASP A 188 -4.84 24.01 -19.50
N PHE A 189 -3.92 24.29 -18.58
CA PHE A 189 -3.07 25.47 -18.66
C PHE A 189 -2.16 25.39 -19.90
N GLN A 190 -2.38 26.30 -20.84
CA GLN A 190 -1.54 26.44 -22.03
C GLN A 190 -0.27 27.23 -21.70
N ASP A 191 -0.30 28.02 -20.63
CA ASP A 191 0.79 28.79 -20.09
C ASP A 191 0.56 28.86 -18.58
N ALA A 192 1.56 28.55 -17.80
CA ALA A 192 1.52 28.22 -16.35
C ALA A 192 0.82 29.26 -15.46
N LEU A 193 0.31 30.34 -15.94
CA LEU A 193 -0.11 31.44 -15.08
C LEU A 193 -1.50 32.06 -15.36
N THR A 194 -2.16 31.85 -16.50
CA THR A 194 -3.20 32.82 -16.74
C THR A 194 -4.43 32.45 -17.56
N GLU A 195 -4.48 31.34 -18.27
CA GLU A 195 -5.50 31.21 -19.33
C GLU A 195 -6.43 30.00 -19.25
N SER A 196 -6.42 29.25 -18.14
CA SER A 196 -7.46 28.24 -17.96
C SER A 196 -8.83 28.86 -17.78
N SER A 197 -9.82 28.34 -18.49
CA SER A 197 -11.20 28.71 -18.30
C SER A 197 -11.78 28.23 -16.95
N TYR A 198 -11.03 27.43 -16.19
CA TYR A 198 -11.44 26.85 -14.90
C TYR A 198 -10.72 27.49 -13.71
N TYR A 199 -9.70 28.34 -13.94
CA TYR A 199 -8.91 28.99 -12.91
C TYR A 199 -9.33 30.45 -12.70
N ASN A 200 -9.61 30.82 -11.45
CA ASN A 200 -9.86 32.18 -11.03
C ASN A 200 -8.61 32.83 -10.43
N GLY A 201 -7.88 33.62 -11.23
CA GLY A 201 -6.64 34.26 -10.79
C GLY A 201 -6.82 35.34 -9.71
N THR A 202 -8.04 35.77 -9.43
CA THR A 202 -8.33 36.76 -8.35
C THR A 202 -8.34 36.05 -6.99
N HIS A 203 -8.83 34.83 -6.94
CA HIS A 203 -9.00 34.05 -5.72
C HIS A 203 -8.02 32.86 -5.64
N ASN A 204 -7.18 32.67 -6.67
CA ASN A 204 -6.28 31.49 -6.80
C ASN A 204 -7.05 30.20 -6.57
N SER A 205 -8.13 30.01 -7.32
CA SER A 205 -9.04 28.88 -7.14
C SER A 205 -9.33 28.18 -8.46
N TYR A 206 -9.54 26.87 -8.40
CA TYR A 206 -9.69 25.98 -9.55
C TYR A 206 -10.82 24.98 -9.34
N CYS A 207 -11.59 24.73 -10.38
CA CYS A 207 -12.57 23.64 -10.42
C CYS A 207 -12.79 23.17 -11.86
N TYR A 208 -12.48 21.92 -12.15
CA TYR A 208 -12.76 21.28 -13.43
C TYR A 208 -13.99 20.37 -13.32
N PRO A 209 -15.09 20.67 -14.02
CA PRO A 209 -16.32 19.88 -13.96
C PRO A 209 -16.48 18.88 -15.13
N GLY A 210 -15.45 18.71 -15.98
CA GLY A 210 -15.55 17.97 -17.25
C GLY A 210 -15.31 16.46 -17.09
N GLU A 211 -15.03 15.79 -18.21
CA GLU A 211 -14.89 14.33 -18.30
C GLU A 211 -13.43 13.89 -18.52
N GLU A 212 -12.48 14.83 -18.64
CA GLU A 212 -11.08 14.48 -18.84
C GLU A 212 -10.47 13.88 -17.56
N ILE A 213 -9.60 12.91 -17.75
CA ILE A 213 -8.85 12.30 -16.64
C ILE A 213 -7.73 13.24 -16.17
N SER A 214 -7.29 13.05 -14.93
CA SER A 214 -6.17 13.81 -14.36
C SER A 214 -4.89 13.65 -15.20
N ASN A 215 -4.11 14.74 -15.26
CA ASN A 215 -2.85 14.83 -15.96
C ASN A 215 -1.78 15.63 -15.20
N HIS A 216 -2.05 16.00 -13.96
CA HIS A 216 -1.18 16.79 -13.11
C HIS A 216 -1.36 16.44 -11.64
N ASP A 217 -0.25 16.28 -10.93
CA ASP A 217 -0.23 15.93 -9.53
C ASP A 217 0.09 17.15 -8.66
N VAL A 218 -0.58 17.23 -7.51
CA VAL A 218 -0.46 18.28 -6.50
C VAL A 218 -0.45 17.68 -5.11
N VAL A 219 -0.09 18.47 -4.11
CA VAL A 219 -0.17 18.06 -2.71
C VAL A 219 -1.27 18.84 -2.00
N ILE A 220 -2.23 18.16 -1.41
CA ILE A 220 -3.22 18.74 -0.51
C ILE A 220 -2.51 19.01 0.82
N VAL A 221 -2.44 20.29 1.22
CA VAL A 221 -1.78 20.78 2.43
C VAL A 221 -2.75 21.50 3.38
N GLY A 222 -4.05 21.36 3.13
CA GLY A 222 -5.09 21.93 3.97
C GLY A 222 -6.46 21.90 3.33
N TRP A 223 -7.42 22.43 4.04
CA TRP A 223 -8.80 22.59 3.58
C TRP A 223 -9.52 23.77 4.26
N ASP A 224 -10.58 24.23 3.63
CA ASP A 224 -11.58 25.13 4.24
C ASP A 224 -12.99 24.70 3.78
N ASN A 225 -13.77 24.13 4.71
CA ASN A 225 -15.13 23.68 4.43
C ASN A 225 -16.11 24.83 4.13
N ASN A 226 -15.70 26.08 4.40
CA ASN A 226 -16.50 27.28 4.16
C ASN A 226 -15.93 28.15 3.02
N TYR A 227 -14.96 27.64 2.24
CA TYR A 227 -14.41 28.38 1.10
C TYR A 227 -15.54 28.67 0.09
N PRO A 228 -15.83 29.96 -0.23
CA PRO A 228 -17.05 30.31 -0.96
C PRO A 228 -17.07 29.75 -2.39
N ALA A 229 -18.17 29.11 -2.78
CA ALA A 229 -18.41 28.63 -4.14
C ALA A 229 -18.26 29.72 -5.20
N GLU A 230 -18.62 30.96 -4.87
CA GLU A 230 -18.52 32.12 -5.75
C GLU A 230 -17.08 32.54 -6.10
N ASN A 231 -16.09 32.03 -5.40
CA ASN A 231 -14.67 32.26 -5.69
C ASN A 231 -14.17 31.41 -6.86
N PHE A 232 -14.93 30.41 -7.30
CA PHE A 232 -14.58 29.58 -8.45
C PHE A 232 -15.16 30.14 -9.76
N VAL A 233 -14.60 29.69 -10.89
CA VAL A 233 -15.18 29.93 -12.20
C VAL A 233 -16.20 28.84 -12.52
N GLY A 234 -17.32 29.22 -13.15
CA GLY A 234 -18.35 28.25 -13.56
C GLY A 234 -19.47 28.09 -12.52
N ASP A 235 -20.19 26.98 -12.64
CA ASP A 235 -21.42 26.71 -11.87
C ASP A 235 -21.10 25.86 -10.60
N VAL A 236 -20.10 26.27 -9.80
CA VAL A 236 -19.82 25.62 -8.50
C VAL A 236 -20.90 26.04 -7.51
N THR A 237 -21.51 25.07 -6.85
CA THR A 237 -22.75 25.30 -6.07
C THR A 237 -22.55 25.08 -4.56
N GLN A 238 -21.49 24.37 -4.15
CA GLN A 238 -21.23 24.06 -2.75
C GLN A 238 -19.94 24.77 -2.30
N ASP A 239 -19.99 25.33 -1.10
CA ASP A 239 -18.79 25.81 -0.42
C ASP A 239 -17.87 24.67 -0.06
N GLY A 240 -16.58 24.96 0.05
CA GLY A 240 -15.53 24.05 0.47
C GLY A 240 -14.48 23.76 -0.60
N ALA A 241 -13.25 23.72 -0.14
CA ALA A 241 -12.08 23.50 -0.98
C ALA A 241 -10.93 22.83 -0.22
N PHE A 242 -10.07 22.15 -0.97
CA PHE A 242 -8.73 21.82 -0.53
C PHE A 242 -7.76 22.95 -0.87
N LEU A 243 -6.80 23.22 0.02
CA LEU A 243 -5.62 24.04 -0.28
C LEU A 243 -4.55 23.10 -0.82
N CYS A 244 -4.11 23.34 -2.06
CA CYS A 244 -3.12 22.52 -2.75
C CYS A 244 -1.81 23.29 -2.95
N LEU A 245 -0.68 22.62 -2.75
CA LEU A 245 0.65 23.05 -3.16
C LEU A 245 0.94 22.53 -4.56
N ASN A 246 1.41 23.42 -5.44
CA ASN A 246 1.79 23.09 -6.81
C ASN A 246 3.31 23.12 -6.98
N SER A 247 3.80 22.45 -8.02
CA SER A 247 5.21 22.35 -8.42
C SER A 247 5.61 23.35 -9.53
N TRP A 248 4.98 24.52 -9.60
CA TRP A 248 5.28 25.57 -10.61
C TRP A 248 5.93 26.82 -10.03
N GLY A 249 6.50 26.71 -8.85
CA GLY A 249 7.24 27.78 -8.18
C GLY A 249 6.36 28.87 -7.59
N GLU A 250 6.99 29.86 -6.97
CA GLU A 250 6.39 30.94 -6.17
C GLU A 250 5.48 31.88 -6.99
N ALA A 251 5.71 31.96 -8.29
CA ALA A 251 4.94 32.85 -9.15
C ALA A 251 3.50 32.36 -9.44
N PHE A 252 3.24 31.08 -9.21
CA PHE A 252 1.92 30.50 -9.39
C PHE A 252 1.04 30.71 -8.14
N GLY A 253 -0.22 31.04 -8.34
CA GLY A 253 -1.22 31.10 -7.27
C GLY A 253 -0.87 32.09 -6.15
N ASN A 254 -1.08 31.66 -4.92
CA ASN A 254 -0.65 32.40 -3.73
C ASN A 254 0.65 31.75 -3.20
N ALA A 255 1.80 32.23 -3.67
CA ALA A 255 3.11 31.68 -3.35
C ALA A 255 3.16 30.13 -3.53
N GLY A 256 2.78 29.65 -4.71
CA GLY A 256 2.77 28.24 -5.09
C GLY A 256 1.52 27.47 -4.66
N THR A 257 0.60 28.08 -3.91
CA THR A 257 -0.64 27.42 -3.45
C THR A 257 -1.89 27.96 -4.14
N PHE A 258 -2.92 27.12 -4.19
CA PHE A 258 -4.23 27.48 -4.73
C PHE A 258 -5.33 26.59 -4.13
N TYR A 259 -6.58 27.04 -4.21
CA TYR A 259 -7.73 26.29 -3.73
C TYR A 259 -8.35 25.46 -4.85
N VAL A 260 -8.71 24.22 -4.56
CA VAL A 260 -9.42 23.31 -5.46
C VAL A 260 -10.75 22.92 -4.84
N SER A 261 -11.84 23.18 -5.56
CA SER A 261 -13.20 22.90 -5.09
C SER A 261 -13.41 21.41 -4.79
N TYR A 262 -14.21 21.11 -3.78
CA TYR A 262 -14.71 19.74 -3.56
C TYR A 262 -15.58 19.22 -4.72
N GLU A 263 -16.11 20.11 -5.58
CA GLU A 263 -16.84 19.73 -6.79
C GLU A 263 -15.92 19.43 -7.99
N ASP A 264 -14.58 19.61 -7.88
CA ASP A 264 -13.65 19.19 -8.93
C ASP A 264 -13.74 17.66 -9.13
N VAL A 265 -13.82 17.22 -10.39
CA VAL A 265 -14.08 15.81 -10.71
C VAL A 265 -12.88 14.89 -10.44
N ASN A 266 -11.65 15.42 -10.38
CA ASN A 266 -10.43 14.65 -10.24
C ASN A 266 -9.86 14.69 -8.82
N ILE A 267 -9.88 15.84 -8.12
CA ILE A 267 -9.28 15.96 -6.79
C ILE A 267 -9.80 14.89 -5.83
N GLY A 268 -8.90 14.21 -5.12
CA GLY A 268 -9.26 13.09 -4.24
C GLY A 268 -9.66 11.81 -4.99
N GLY A 269 -9.43 11.73 -6.30
CA GLY A 269 -9.55 10.48 -7.05
C GLY A 269 -8.61 9.40 -6.51
N TYR A 270 -7.52 9.81 -5.91
CA TYR A 270 -6.68 9.09 -4.97
C TYR A 270 -6.09 10.10 -3.97
N GLY A 271 -5.64 9.59 -2.82
CA GLY A 271 -4.84 10.36 -1.86
C GLY A 271 -3.77 9.47 -1.28
N VAL A 272 -2.50 9.91 -1.32
CA VAL A 272 -1.35 9.18 -0.79
C VAL A 272 -0.60 10.05 0.20
N THR A 273 -0.32 9.51 1.38
CA THR A 273 0.49 10.16 2.42
C THR A 273 1.47 9.17 3.06
N TYR A 274 2.54 9.70 3.65
CA TYR A 274 3.61 8.92 4.28
C TYR A 274 3.47 9.04 5.79
N SER A 275 3.05 7.96 6.46
CA SER A 275 2.68 8.00 7.88
C SER A 275 3.77 7.48 8.83
N ARG A 276 4.76 6.74 8.30
CA ARG A 276 5.95 6.33 9.08
C ARG A 276 7.19 6.42 8.20
N ILE A 277 8.16 7.22 8.68
CA ILE A 277 9.45 7.44 8.04
C ILE A 277 10.51 7.26 9.12
N ASP A 278 11.42 6.32 8.93
CA ASP A 278 12.48 6.00 9.85
C ASP A 278 13.84 6.42 9.26
N GLY A 279 14.89 6.56 10.08
CA GLY A 279 16.24 6.72 9.59
C GLY A 279 16.71 5.48 8.81
N SER A 280 17.64 5.65 7.89
CA SER A 280 18.16 4.54 7.06
C SER A 280 18.97 3.49 7.85
N ASP A 281 19.19 3.71 9.15
CA ASP A 281 19.83 2.76 10.06
C ASP A 281 18.84 1.92 10.90
N ASN A 282 17.55 1.93 10.56
CA ASN A 282 16.51 1.21 11.30
C ASN A 282 16.61 -0.32 11.18
N TYR A 283 17.08 -0.83 10.04
CA TYR A 283 17.36 -2.26 9.79
C TYR A 283 18.60 -2.42 8.91
N ASP A 284 19.38 -3.49 9.13
CA ASP A 284 20.59 -3.78 8.35
C ASP A 284 20.28 -4.41 6.98
N ARG A 285 19.14 -5.08 6.82
CA ARG A 285 18.77 -5.84 5.61
C ARG A 285 17.29 -5.73 5.29
N ILE A 286 17.00 -5.64 4.00
CA ILE A 286 15.68 -5.84 3.42
C ILE A 286 15.69 -7.10 2.54
N PHE A 287 14.69 -7.95 2.68
CA PHE A 287 14.42 -9.10 1.82
C PHE A 287 13.18 -8.82 1.01
N GLN A 288 13.29 -8.82 -0.30
CA GLN A 288 12.21 -8.48 -1.24
C GLN A 288 12.46 -9.09 -2.61
N SER A 289 11.40 -9.35 -3.36
CA SER A 289 11.39 -9.70 -4.79
C SER A 289 10.50 -8.77 -5.61
N ASP A 290 9.70 -7.97 -4.94
CA ASP A 290 8.71 -7.04 -5.50
C ASP A 290 9.28 -5.62 -5.64
N LEU A 291 10.31 -5.42 -6.48
CA LEU A 291 10.97 -4.13 -6.60
C LEU A 291 10.05 -3.03 -7.19
N CYS A 292 9.22 -3.38 -8.19
CA CYS A 292 8.21 -2.45 -8.74
C CYS A 292 6.94 -2.37 -7.88
N GLY A 293 6.88 -3.11 -6.78
CA GLY A 293 5.80 -3.04 -5.80
C GLY A 293 4.43 -3.46 -6.33
N TYR A 294 3.40 -2.79 -5.83
CA TYR A 294 2.01 -3.13 -6.09
C TYR A 294 1.57 -2.70 -7.50
N THR A 295 1.62 -3.60 -8.48
CA THR A 295 1.16 -3.37 -9.86
C THR A 295 -0.16 -4.06 -10.19
N ALA A 296 -0.56 -5.08 -9.43
CA ALA A 296 -1.84 -5.78 -9.58
C ALA A 296 -2.25 -6.49 -8.27
N GLN A 297 -3.42 -7.11 -8.29
CA GLN A 297 -3.98 -7.85 -7.14
C GLN A 297 -4.31 -9.29 -7.53
N ILE A 298 -4.24 -10.19 -6.54
CA ILE A 298 -4.66 -11.58 -6.67
C ILE A 298 -5.42 -12.06 -5.43
N GLY A 299 -6.20 -13.11 -5.61
CA GLY A 299 -6.98 -13.76 -4.56
C GLY A 299 -7.90 -14.83 -5.12
N TYR A 300 -8.90 -15.19 -4.34
CA TYR A 300 -9.80 -16.29 -4.64
C TYR A 300 -11.26 -15.85 -4.83
N GLN A 301 -11.49 -14.59 -5.21
CA GLN A 301 -12.82 -13.95 -5.22
C GLN A 301 -13.49 -14.00 -3.83
N GLN A 302 -12.67 -13.77 -2.81
CA GLN A 302 -13.06 -13.71 -1.41
C GLN A 302 -12.21 -12.66 -0.71
N ASP A 303 -12.71 -12.12 0.36
CA ASP A 303 -12.07 -11.10 1.19
C ASP A 303 -10.84 -11.59 1.96
N SER A 304 -10.60 -12.90 1.99
CA SER A 304 -9.51 -13.53 2.74
C SER A 304 -8.57 -14.33 1.84
N ALA A 305 -7.27 -14.19 2.09
CA ALA A 305 -6.22 -15.00 1.48
C ALA A 305 -5.03 -15.18 2.44
N TRP A 306 -4.23 -16.23 2.16
CA TRP A 306 -2.93 -16.47 2.78
C TRP A 306 -1.86 -16.35 1.71
N PHE A 307 -0.79 -15.64 2.01
CA PHE A 307 0.35 -15.50 1.11
C PHE A 307 1.66 -15.57 1.88
N ALA A 308 2.74 -15.92 1.19
CA ALA A 308 4.04 -16.08 1.81
C ALA A 308 5.15 -15.80 0.81
N ASN A 309 6.31 -15.33 1.31
CA ASN A 309 7.58 -15.35 0.60
C ASN A 309 8.62 -16.14 1.37
N VAL A 310 9.51 -16.79 0.63
CA VAL A 310 10.65 -17.53 1.17
C VAL A 310 11.92 -16.83 0.75
N TYR A 311 12.80 -16.56 1.73
CA TYR A 311 14.07 -15.89 1.53
C TYR A 311 15.23 -16.76 2.05
N THR A 312 16.43 -16.51 1.57
CA THR A 312 17.65 -17.17 2.03
C THR A 312 18.48 -16.21 2.87
N ALA A 313 18.82 -16.60 4.09
CA ALA A 313 19.70 -15.86 4.97
C ALA A 313 21.16 -16.19 4.66
N GLU A 314 21.90 -15.29 4.01
CA GLU A 314 23.32 -15.49 3.73
C GLU A 314 24.18 -15.41 5.01
N GLU A 315 23.75 -14.64 5.99
CA GLU A 315 24.37 -14.43 7.30
C GLU A 315 23.37 -14.74 8.41
N ALA A 316 23.84 -14.97 9.64
CA ALA A 316 22.96 -15.11 10.78
C ALA A 316 22.28 -13.76 11.07
N LEU A 317 20.96 -13.76 11.20
CA LEU A 317 20.18 -12.53 11.33
C LEU A 317 19.00 -12.67 12.29
N GLN A 318 18.43 -11.53 12.62
CA GLN A 318 17.22 -11.39 13.41
C GLN A 318 16.15 -10.67 12.56
N VAL A 319 15.12 -11.40 12.13
CA VAL A 319 13.97 -10.76 11.46
C VAL A 319 13.21 -9.93 12.49
N ARG A 320 13.07 -8.63 12.20
CA ARG A 320 12.52 -7.62 13.13
C ARG A 320 11.13 -7.16 12.71
N ALA A 321 10.83 -7.13 11.42
CA ALA A 321 9.58 -6.64 10.90
C ALA A 321 9.23 -7.26 9.55
N VAL A 322 7.98 -7.06 9.15
CA VAL A 322 7.42 -7.51 7.87
C VAL A 322 6.64 -6.37 7.23
N GLY A 323 6.88 -6.13 5.93
CA GLY A 323 6.17 -5.15 5.13
C GLY A 323 5.24 -5.79 4.11
N PHE A 324 4.00 -5.32 4.03
CA PHE A 324 3.00 -5.78 3.07
C PHE A 324 1.94 -4.71 2.80
N TYR A 325 1.13 -4.93 1.76
CA TYR A 325 0.03 -4.03 1.41
C TYR A 325 -1.31 -4.51 1.95
N ALA A 326 -2.09 -3.60 2.53
CA ALA A 326 -3.53 -3.70 2.65
C ALA A 326 -4.16 -3.11 1.37
N THR A 327 -4.84 -3.93 0.58
CA THR A 327 -5.38 -3.54 -0.73
C THR A 327 -6.69 -2.76 -0.64
N GLY A 328 -7.23 -2.57 0.55
CA GLY A 328 -8.43 -1.80 0.87
C GLY A 328 -8.45 -1.47 2.37
N ALA A 329 -9.37 -0.60 2.76
CA ALA A 329 -9.60 -0.21 4.15
C ALA A 329 -10.16 -1.38 4.99
N ASN A 330 -10.09 -1.25 6.32
CA ASN A 330 -10.61 -2.24 7.29
C ASN A 330 -10.05 -3.64 7.06
N SER A 331 -8.71 -3.75 7.00
CA SER A 331 -8.03 -5.03 6.83
C SER A 331 -7.59 -5.61 8.16
N GLU A 332 -7.83 -6.91 8.39
CA GLU A 332 -7.28 -7.69 9.49
C GLU A 332 -6.10 -8.52 8.99
N TYR A 333 -5.05 -8.65 9.81
CA TYR A 333 -3.88 -9.46 9.46
C TYR A 333 -3.41 -10.37 10.58
N GLU A 334 -2.81 -11.50 10.18
CA GLU A 334 -2.03 -12.38 11.04
C GLU A 334 -0.68 -12.66 10.35
N ILE A 335 0.44 -12.43 11.04
CA ILE A 335 1.80 -12.65 10.52
C ILE A 335 2.40 -13.87 11.22
N TYR A 336 2.97 -14.77 10.43
CA TYR A 336 3.64 -15.97 10.91
C TYR A 336 5.04 -16.06 10.35
N MET A 337 5.95 -16.69 11.11
CA MET A 337 7.32 -16.99 10.69
C MET A 337 7.61 -18.47 10.70
N ILE A 338 8.49 -18.89 9.79
CA ILE A 338 9.12 -20.21 9.72
C ILE A 338 10.63 -19.98 9.59
N PRO A 339 11.41 -20.05 10.68
CA PRO A 339 12.85 -19.73 10.67
C PRO A 339 13.71 -20.69 9.84
N THR A 340 13.24 -21.91 9.60
CA THR A 340 13.93 -22.90 8.76
C THR A 340 12.90 -23.52 7.82
N PHE A 341 12.93 -23.10 6.56
CA PHE A 341 12.04 -23.57 5.50
C PHE A 341 12.80 -24.57 4.60
N GLN A 342 12.22 -25.73 4.33
CA GLN A 342 12.81 -26.75 3.48
C GLN A 342 12.02 -26.99 2.19
N ASP A 343 10.71 -27.06 2.33
CA ASP A 343 9.75 -27.26 1.24
C ASP A 343 8.34 -26.83 1.72
N GLU A 344 7.33 -27.00 0.88
CA GLU A 344 5.93 -26.64 1.18
C GLU A 344 5.36 -27.31 2.44
N ASN A 345 5.91 -28.47 2.88
CA ASN A 345 5.47 -29.10 4.12
C ASN A 345 5.89 -28.30 5.35
N SER A 346 6.89 -27.42 5.22
CA SER A 346 7.32 -26.52 6.30
C SER A 346 6.24 -25.56 6.75
N PHE A 347 5.24 -25.24 5.89
CA PHE A 347 4.14 -24.35 6.25
C PHE A 347 3.28 -24.84 7.43
N VAL A 348 3.33 -26.13 7.79
CA VAL A 348 2.66 -26.64 8.99
C VAL A 348 3.30 -26.15 10.30
N PHE A 349 4.57 -25.74 10.24
CA PHE A 349 5.34 -25.26 11.40
C PHE A 349 5.30 -23.75 11.60
N LYS A 350 4.48 -23.03 10.82
CA LYS A 350 4.34 -21.58 10.95
C LYS A 350 3.90 -21.20 12.37
N ARG A 351 4.58 -20.21 12.93
CA ARG A 351 4.33 -19.68 14.27
C ARG A 351 3.78 -18.25 14.16
N LEU A 352 2.67 -17.97 14.79
CA LEU A 352 2.09 -16.62 14.89
C LEU A 352 3.06 -15.69 15.64
N ILE A 353 3.36 -14.55 15.04
CA ILE A 353 4.25 -13.52 15.58
C ILE A 353 3.50 -12.23 15.91
N ALA A 354 2.62 -11.79 15.00
CA ALA A 354 1.84 -10.58 15.17
C ALA A 354 0.45 -10.74 14.55
N ALA A 355 -0.51 -9.96 15.02
CA ALA A 355 -1.84 -9.83 14.43
C ALA A 355 -2.38 -8.45 14.77
N GLY A 356 -3.27 -7.91 13.94
CA GLY A 356 -3.86 -6.59 14.15
C GLY A 356 -4.85 -6.22 13.06
N GLU A 357 -5.23 -4.95 13.09
CA GLU A 357 -6.18 -4.34 12.15
C GLU A 357 -5.53 -3.11 11.51
N LEU A 358 -5.91 -2.81 10.26
CA LEU A 358 -5.44 -1.68 9.47
C LEU A 358 -6.68 -0.91 8.98
N GLU A 359 -6.78 0.35 9.38
CA GLU A 359 -7.94 1.18 9.09
C GLU A 359 -7.98 1.57 7.60
N ASP A 360 -6.84 1.95 7.02
CA ASP A 360 -6.72 2.46 5.67
C ASP A 360 -6.06 1.45 4.73
N ALA A 361 -6.30 1.57 3.42
CA ALA A 361 -5.46 0.94 2.42
C ALA A 361 -4.03 1.51 2.46
N GLY A 362 -3.04 0.74 1.98
CA GLY A 362 -1.67 1.24 1.93
C GLY A 362 -0.61 0.17 2.15
N PHE A 363 0.63 0.61 2.37
CA PHE A 363 1.74 -0.25 2.75
C PHE A 363 2.05 -0.10 4.24
N TYR A 364 2.27 -1.20 4.92
CA TYR A 364 2.52 -1.23 6.36
C TYR A 364 3.70 -2.11 6.70
N THR A 365 4.61 -1.59 7.54
CA THR A 365 5.67 -2.37 8.17
C THR A 365 5.28 -2.64 9.62
N ILE A 366 5.13 -3.92 9.94
CA ILE A 366 4.74 -4.40 11.27
C ILE A 366 5.95 -4.92 12.01
N ASP A 367 6.36 -4.20 13.05
CA ASP A 367 7.46 -4.59 13.93
C ASP A 367 7.07 -5.78 14.82
N PHE A 368 8.01 -6.68 15.04
CA PHE A 368 7.84 -7.80 15.97
C PHE A 368 8.16 -7.37 17.40
N SER A 369 7.36 -7.78 18.35
CA SER A 369 7.65 -7.57 19.77
C SER A 369 8.95 -8.25 20.23
N GLU A 370 9.29 -9.38 19.60
CA GLU A 370 10.54 -10.10 19.78
C GLU A 370 11.07 -10.56 18.41
N PRO A 371 12.36 -10.31 18.10
CA PRO A 371 12.93 -10.70 16.82
C PRO A 371 13.00 -12.23 16.67
N VAL A 372 12.96 -12.70 15.43
CA VAL A 372 13.06 -14.12 15.09
C VAL A 372 14.43 -14.39 14.53
N ASN A 373 15.21 -15.25 15.23
CA ASN A 373 16.55 -15.65 14.78
C ASN A 373 16.46 -16.62 13.59
N VAL A 374 17.34 -16.39 12.61
CA VAL A 374 17.55 -17.25 11.43
C VAL A 374 19.04 -17.50 11.31
N GLU A 375 19.43 -18.77 11.14
CA GLU A 375 20.84 -19.17 11.01
C GLU A 375 21.38 -18.91 9.59
N ALA A 376 22.68 -18.64 9.49
CA ALA A 376 23.32 -18.44 8.19
C ALA A 376 23.17 -19.67 7.28
N GLY A 377 22.74 -19.47 6.05
CA GLY A 377 22.50 -20.51 5.06
C GLY A 377 21.10 -21.15 5.12
N ASP A 378 20.27 -20.79 6.08
CA ASP A 378 18.90 -21.27 6.14
C ASP A 378 17.97 -20.46 5.21
N ASP A 379 17.03 -21.17 4.60
CA ASP A 379 15.85 -20.53 4.02
C ASP A 379 14.84 -20.30 5.15
N PHE A 380 14.20 -19.14 5.16
CA PHE A 380 13.11 -18.81 6.07
C PHE A 380 11.87 -18.31 5.30
N ALA A 381 10.70 -18.46 5.89
CA ALA A 381 9.47 -17.97 5.28
C ALA A 381 8.74 -17.00 6.19
N VAL A 382 8.21 -15.95 5.56
CA VAL A 382 7.21 -15.04 6.11
C VAL A 382 5.86 -15.44 5.53
N VAL A 383 4.84 -15.54 6.38
CA VAL A 383 3.49 -15.90 5.98
C VAL A 383 2.52 -14.87 6.53
N VAL A 384 1.65 -14.35 5.68
CA VAL A 384 0.59 -13.42 6.08
C VAL A 384 -0.76 -14.03 5.72
N LYS A 385 -1.70 -13.96 6.65
CA LYS A 385 -3.12 -14.06 6.39
C LYS A 385 -3.68 -12.66 6.41
N ILE A 386 -4.44 -12.30 5.40
CA ILE A 386 -5.15 -11.02 5.33
C ILE A 386 -6.64 -11.26 5.11
N ILE A 387 -7.45 -10.40 5.71
CA ILE A 387 -8.88 -10.28 5.44
C ILE A 387 -9.12 -8.79 5.17
N THR A 388 -9.56 -8.45 3.96
CA THR A 388 -9.84 -7.06 3.56
C THR A 388 -11.32 -6.94 3.22
N GLU A 389 -12.04 -6.14 3.96
CA GLU A 389 -13.48 -5.99 3.80
C GLU A 389 -13.86 -5.63 2.35
N ASN A 390 -14.81 -6.35 1.77
CA ASN A 390 -15.30 -6.19 0.40
C ASN A 390 -14.28 -6.43 -0.73
N ALA A 391 -13.06 -6.85 -0.46
CA ALA A 391 -12.08 -7.19 -1.50
C ALA A 391 -12.41 -8.57 -2.13
N GLU A 392 -12.24 -8.69 -3.44
CA GLU A 392 -12.25 -9.98 -4.14
C GLU A 392 -10.82 -10.55 -4.28
N TYR A 393 -9.82 -9.69 -4.24
CA TYR A 393 -8.41 -10.00 -4.47
C TYR A 393 -7.52 -9.25 -3.45
N PRO A 394 -7.43 -9.74 -2.20
CA PRO A 394 -6.81 -8.98 -1.11
C PRO A 394 -5.27 -9.01 -1.09
N VAL A 395 -4.60 -9.64 -2.05
CA VAL A 395 -3.13 -9.77 -2.06
C VAL A 395 -2.54 -8.93 -3.18
N ALA A 396 -1.65 -7.99 -2.82
CA ALA A 396 -0.88 -7.20 -3.77
C ALA A 396 0.24 -8.03 -4.41
N ILE A 397 0.42 -7.86 -5.71
CA ILE A 397 1.47 -8.51 -6.49
C ILE A 397 2.19 -7.53 -7.41
N GLU A 398 3.42 -7.86 -7.73
CA GLU A 398 4.17 -7.30 -8.84
C GLU A 398 4.02 -8.22 -10.05
N CYS A 399 3.67 -7.65 -11.20
CA CYS A 399 3.64 -8.36 -12.47
C CYS A 399 3.96 -7.41 -13.63
N PRO A 400 4.35 -7.93 -14.81
CA PRO A 400 4.52 -7.11 -16.01
C PRO A 400 3.21 -6.45 -16.42
N VAL A 401 3.19 -5.12 -16.49
CA VAL A 401 2.07 -4.29 -16.96
C VAL A 401 2.57 -3.38 -18.07
N GLU A 402 1.93 -3.45 -19.27
CA GLU A 402 2.30 -2.65 -20.42
C GLU A 402 2.26 -1.13 -20.08
N GLY A 403 3.34 -0.43 -20.40
CA GLY A 403 3.48 1.00 -20.14
C GLY A 403 3.94 1.35 -18.70
N LEU A 404 3.97 0.38 -17.77
CA LEU A 404 4.40 0.59 -16.39
C LEU A 404 5.57 -0.34 -16.02
N SER A 405 5.33 -1.62 -15.80
CA SER A 405 6.27 -2.59 -15.26
C SER A 405 6.62 -3.73 -16.22
N GLU A 406 6.71 -3.45 -17.52
CA GLU A 406 6.97 -4.48 -18.56
C GLU A 406 8.26 -5.27 -18.29
N ASN A 407 9.24 -4.66 -17.62
CA ASN A 407 10.56 -5.22 -17.34
C ASN A 407 10.70 -5.75 -15.91
N ALA A 408 9.61 -5.84 -15.13
CA ALA A 408 9.67 -6.38 -13.78
C ALA A 408 10.31 -7.78 -13.79
N ASP A 409 11.33 -7.98 -12.95
CA ASP A 409 11.96 -9.29 -12.79
C ASP A 409 11.10 -10.16 -11.87
N ILE A 410 10.40 -11.11 -12.45
CA ILE A 410 9.56 -12.07 -11.74
C ILE A 410 10.22 -13.43 -11.54
N SER A 411 11.52 -13.56 -11.79
CA SER A 411 12.25 -14.83 -11.74
C SER A 411 12.95 -15.09 -10.41
N ASP A 412 13.09 -14.08 -9.56
CA ASP A 412 13.86 -14.10 -8.31
C ASP A 412 12.97 -14.37 -7.07
N GLY A 413 11.65 -14.33 -7.21
CA GLY A 413 10.71 -14.55 -6.14
C GLY A 413 10.47 -16.03 -5.79
N ARG A 414 10.10 -16.29 -4.54
CA ARG A 414 9.66 -17.60 -4.05
C ARG A 414 8.35 -17.43 -3.26
N GLY A 415 7.32 -16.89 -3.95
CA GLY A 415 6.03 -16.57 -3.38
C GLY A 415 5.05 -17.73 -3.42
N TYR A 416 4.19 -17.78 -2.45
CA TYR A 416 3.16 -18.80 -2.30
C TYR A 416 1.82 -18.17 -1.97
N LEU A 417 0.75 -18.73 -2.53
CA LEU A 417 -0.63 -18.32 -2.26
C LEU A 417 -1.44 -19.51 -1.74
N SER A 418 -2.37 -19.28 -0.82
CA SER A 418 -3.27 -20.30 -0.30
C SER A 418 -4.61 -19.70 0.12
N LEU A 419 -5.70 -20.38 -0.17
CA LEU A 419 -7.04 -19.96 0.28
C LEU A 419 -7.22 -20.12 1.79
N GLN A 420 -6.68 -21.19 2.39
CA GLN A 420 -6.92 -21.58 3.79
C GLN A 420 -5.63 -21.81 4.59
N GLY A 421 -4.46 -21.45 4.05
CA GLY A 421 -3.18 -21.63 4.74
C GLY A 421 -2.71 -23.09 4.90
N ASN A 422 -3.29 -24.03 4.15
CA ASN A 422 -3.02 -25.48 4.27
C ASN A 422 -2.65 -26.16 2.95
N ARG A 423 -2.91 -25.54 1.81
CA ARG A 423 -2.49 -25.96 0.47
C ARG A 423 -1.95 -24.75 -0.23
N TRP A 424 -0.70 -24.83 -0.64
CA TRP A 424 0.05 -23.72 -1.17
C TRP A 424 0.30 -23.86 -2.67
N GLU A 425 0.20 -22.81 -3.40
CA GLU A 425 0.51 -22.69 -4.82
C GLU A 425 1.73 -21.77 -4.96
N HIS A 426 2.80 -22.25 -5.55
CA HIS A 426 4.00 -21.46 -5.84
C HIS A 426 3.70 -20.56 -7.05
N VAL A 427 3.64 -19.26 -6.82
CA VAL A 427 3.06 -18.32 -7.81
C VAL A 427 4.01 -17.94 -8.93
N GLU A 428 5.29 -17.71 -8.67
CA GLU A 428 6.27 -17.39 -9.71
C GLU A 428 6.45 -18.56 -10.69
N ALA A 429 6.44 -19.79 -10.19
CA ALA A 429 6.56 -20.98 -11.01
C ALA A 429 5.34 -21.24 -11.91
N THR A 430 4.17 -20.74 -11.54
CA THR A 430 2.89 -21.09 -12.18
C THR A 430 2.19 -19.93 -12.87
N LYS A 431 2.46 -18.68 -12.48
CA LYS A 431 1.64 -17.52 -12.89
C LYS A 431 2.42 -16.25 -13.25
N GLU A 432 3.74 -16.27 -13.17
CA GLU A 432 4.60 -15.17 -13.63
C GLU A 432 4.34 -13.83 -12.89
N TYR A 433 4.31 -13.84 -11.53
CA TYR A 433 4.30 -12.64 -10.69
C TYR A 433 4.92 -12.87 -9.31
N ASN A 434 5.41 -11.81 -8.68
CA ASN A 434 5.92 -11.79 -7.31
C ASN A 434 4.83 -11.38 -6.31
N ILE A 435 4.85 -11.97 -5.12
CA ILE A 435 4.04 -11.51 -3.99
C ILE A 435 4.70 -10.27 -3.39
N CYS A 436 3.95 -9.18 -3.19
CA CYS A 436 4.42 -7.99 -2.49
C CYS A 436 4.46 -8.23 -0.98
N LEU A 437 5.58 -8.76 -0.52
CA LEU A 437 5.81 -9.09 0.90
C LEU A 437 7.29 -8.97 1.18
N LYS A 438 7.66 -8.12 2.14
CA LYS A 438 9.04 -7.83 2.51
C LYS A 438 9.36 -8.30 3.92
N ALA A 439 10.62 -8.61 4.19
CA ALA A 439 11.11 -8.85 5.55
C ALA A 439 12.29 -7.94 5.85
N TYR A 440 12.34 -7.43 7.08
CA TYR A 440 13.40 -6.55 7.56
C TYR A 440 14.14 -7.21 8.71
N ALA A 441 15.47 -7.12 8.69
CA ALA A 441 16.31 -7.83 9.66
C ALA A 441 17.56 -7.05 10.05
N ASP A 442 18.06 -7.35 11.25
CA ASP A 442 19.39 -6.95 11.71
C ASP A 442 20.36 -8.13 11.63
N LEU A 443 21.63 -7.85 11.42
CA LEU A 443 22.71 -8.83 11.52
C LEU A 443 22.98 -9.19 12.99
N GLN A 444 23.37 -10.46 13.26
CA GLN A 444 23.72 -10.91 14.60
C GLN A 444 25.19 -10.68 14.94
#